data_671b48ccf07bdce59330b98f0f8e7cde
#
_entry.id   671b48ccf07bdce59330b98f0f8e7cde
#
_cell.length_a   1.000
_cell.length_b   1.000
_cell.length_c   1.000
_cell.angle_alpha   90.00
_cell.angle_beta   90.00
_cell.angle_gamma   90.00
#
_symmetry.space_group_name_H-M   'P 1'
#
loop_
_entity.id
_entity.type
_entity.pdbx_description
1 polymer ?
#
loop_
_entity_poly.entity_id
_entity_poly.type
_entity_poly.pdbx_seq_one_letter_code
_entity_poly.pdbx_strand_id
1 'polypeptide(L)'
;MADAVRFLALVFPNVTQLDVTGPAQFFSAPAGVTVDLAWKTREPVVTDVGFAIVPTTDFASAPQADVLMIPGGQGVFDLLEDAETLAFVRQQAAGARYVTSVCTGAFLLGAAGLLVGKRATTHWNSHALLALLGATPDSARVVRDGNVITGGGVTAGLDFALTVLAEVFDEKTARAVQLGYEYDPAPRFDAGHPSRPEADQGQVEHTLAIRGALREPVVRRAAAALAGLDASTAS
;
A
#
# COMPACT_ATOMS: atom_id res chain seq x y z
N MET A 1 -26.06 -16.62 -1.06
CA MET A 1 -25.15 -15.87 -1.96
C MET A 1 -24.06 -15.33 -1.04
N ALA A 2 -22.79 -15.50 -1.36
CA ALA A 2 -21.72 -14.86 -0.57
C ALA A 2 -21.96 -13.33 -0.66
N ASP A 3 -21.77 -12.62 0.45
CA ASP A 3 -21.88 -11.17 0.46
C ASP A 3 -20.85 -10.59 -0.51
N ALA A 4 -21.27 -9.55 -1.25
CA ALA A 4 -20.38 -8.88 -2.20
C ALA A 4 -19.22 -8.24 -1.44
N VAL A 5 -17.97 -8.53 -1.83
CA VAL A 5 -16.77 -7.97 -1.21
C VAL A 5 -16.29 -6.77 -2.00
N ARG A 6 -16.05 -5.67 -1.31
CA ARG A 6 -15.57 -4.42 -1.91
C ARG A 6 -14.12 -4.15 -1.54
N PHE A 7 -13.28 -4.12 -2.56
CA PHE A 7 -11.94 -3.58 -2.49
C PHE A 7 -11.96 -2.12 -2.91
N LEU A 8 -11.34 -1.25 -2.14
CA LEU A 8 -11.20 0.16 -2.49
C LEU A 8 -9.71 0.51 -2.45
N ALA A 9 -9.17 0.84 -3.62
CA ALA A 9 -7.79 1.27 -3.77
C ALA A 9 -7.73 2.79 -3.92
N LEU A 10 -6.82 3.43 -3.18
CA LEU A 10 -6.52 4.84 -3.39
C LEU A 10 -5.74 5.00 -4.70
N VAL A 11 -6.01 6.07 -5.46
CA VAL A 11 -5.18 6.52 -6.58
C VAL A 11 -4.86 8.00 -6.38
N PHE A 12 -3.67 8.44 -6.77
CA PHE A 12 -3.19 9.81 -6.56
C PHE A 12 -2.10 10.17 -7.57
N PRO A 13 -1.81 11.44 -7.81
CA PRO A 13 -0.74 11.86 -8.71
C PRO A 13 0.61 11.24 -8.34
N ASN A 14 1.36 10.77 -9.35
CA ASN A 14 2.63 10.04 -9.19
C ASN A 14 2.50 8.72 -8.38
N VAL A 15 1.32 8.08 -8.39
CA VAL A 15 1.16 6.71 -7.92
C VAL A 15 1.96 5.75 -8.80
N THR A 16 2.62 4.77 -8.21
CA THR A 16 3.21 3.68 -8.97
C THR A 16 2.08 2.81 -9.54
N GLN A 17 1.86 2.90 -10.85
CA GLN A 17 0.67 2.32 -11.47
C GLN A 17 0.54 0.80 -11.22
N LEU A 18 1.67 0.05 -11.21
CA LEU A 18 1.62 -1.40 -11.00
C LEU A 18 1.19 -1.77 -9.58
N ASP A 19 1.46 -0.89 -8.59
CA ASP A 19 0.96 -1.06 -7.22
C ASP A 19 -0.57 -1.00 -7.15
N VAL A 20 -1.21 -0.34 -8.12
CA VAL A 20 -2.68 -0.29 -8.27
C VAL A 20 -3.16 -1.42 -9.16
N THR A 21 -2.66 -1.46 -10.41
CA THR A 21 -3.20 -2.33 -11.47
C THR A 21 -2.93 -3.81 -11.22
N GLY A 22 -1.77 -4.16 -10.66
CA GLY A 22 -1.43 -5.53 -10.33
C GLY A 22 -2.40 -6.15 -9.31
N PRO A 23 -2.49 -5.62 -8.07
CA PRO A 23 -3.45 -6.11 -7.09
C PRO A 23 -4.89 -6.02 -7.55
N ALA A 24 -5.31 -4.93 -8.21
CA ALA A 24 -6.68 -4.76 -8.71
C ALA A 24 -7.08 -5.86 -9.68
N GLN A 25 -6.16 -6.29 -10.56
CA GLN A 25 -6.38 -7.40 -11.49
C GLN A 25 -6.67 -8.71 -10.74
N PHE A 26 -5.90 -8.99 -9.68
CA PHE A 26 -6.07 -10.20 -8.87
C PHE A 26 -7.36 -10.14 -8.03
N PHE A 27 -7.62 -8.99 -7.40
CA PHE A 27 -8.82 -8.80 -6.58
C PHE A 27 -10.12 -8.92 -7.39
N SER A 28 -10.13 -8.50 -8.65
CA SER A 28 -11.32 -8.57 -9.50
C SER A 28 -11.68 -9.98 -9.98
N ALA A 29 -10.82 -10.98 -9.77
CA ALA A 29 -11.01 -12.33 -10.31
C ALA A 29 -12.12 -13.15 -9.62
N PRO A 30 -12.30 -13.13 -8.27
CA PRO A 30 -13.38 -13.89 -7.65
C PRO A 30 -14.76 -13.29 -7.97
N ALA A 31 -15.75 -14.14 -8.12
CA ALA A 31 -17.14 -13.70 -8.36
C ALA A 31 -17.68 -12.91 -7.16
N GLY A 32 -18.45 -11.86 -7.43
CA GLY A 32 -19.08 -11.02 -6.41
C GLY A 32 -18.14 -9.96 -5.82
N VAL A 33 -16.96 -9.75 -6.40
CA VAL A 33 -16.04 -8.69 -5.99
C VAL A 33 -16.29 -7.41 -6.80
N THR A 34 -16.22 -6.27 -6.13
CA THR A 34 -16.12 -4.94 -6.75
C THR A 34 -14.77 -4.34 -6.37
N VAL A 35 -14.06 -3.75 -7.35
CA VAL A 35 -12.82 -3.00 -7.13
C VAL A 35 -13.08 -1.55 -7.50
N ASP A 36 -13.07 -0.67 -6.51
CA ASP A 36 -13.21 0.77 -6.70
C ASP A 36 -11.85 1.46 -6.59
N LEU A 37 -11.65 2.48 -7.44
CA LEU A 37 -10.48 3.35 -7.42
C LEU A 37 -10.94 4.73 -6.92
N ALA A 38 -10.45 5.17 -5.78
CA ALA A 38 -10.89 6.40 -5.12
C ALA A 38 -9.83 7.50 -5.18
N TRP A 39 -10.28 8.71 -5.49
CA TRP A 39 -9.48 9.93 -5.36
C TRP A 39 -10.39 11.10 -4.93
N LYS A 40 -9.80 12.27 -4.71
CA LYS A 40 -10.52 13.52 -4.35
C LYS A 40 -11.57 13.91 -5.39
N THR A 41 -11.29 13.61 -6.66
CA THR A 41 -12.17 13.85 -7.81
C THR A 41 -12.14 12.65 -8.74
N ARG A 42 -13.04 12.61 -9.73
CA ARG A 42 -13.02 11.57 -10.79
C ARG A 42 -12.22 11.97 -12.02
N GLU A 43 -11.48 13.08 -11.95
CA GLU A 43 -10.59 13.47 -13.03
C GLU A 43 -9.43 12.48 -13.19
N PRO A 44 -8.90 12.29 -14.40
CA PRO A 44 -7.78 11.40 -14.65
C PRO A 44 -6.56 11.77 -13.80
N VAL A 45 -5.97 10.78 -13.15
CA VAL A 45 -4.79 10.92 -12.29
C VAL A 45 -3.56 10.41 -13.03
N VAL A 46 -2.58 11.28 -13.25
CA VAL A 46 -1.32 10.92 -13.93
C VAL A 46 -0.43 10.09 -13.01
N THR A 47 0.00 8.94 -13.49
CA THR A 47 0.85 7.99 -12.77
C THR A 47 2.34 8.31 -12.91
N ASP A 48 3.19 7.61 -12.18
CA ASP A 48 4.66 7.73 -12.23
C ASP A 48 5.28 7.42 -13.61
N VAL A 49 4.57 6.67 -14.47
CA VAL A 49 5.01 6.31 -15.83
C VAL A 49 4.35 7.13 -16.93
N GLY A 50 3.54 8.13 -16.58
CA GLY A 50 3.04 9.17 -17.49
C GLY A 50 1.69 8.91 -18.15
N PHE A 51 1.09 7.72 -18.07
CA PHE A 51 -0.30 7.55 -18.44
C PHE A 51 -1.23 7.82 -17.24
N ALA A 52 -2.52 8.03 -17.51
CA ALA A 52 -3.49 8.33 -16.48
C ALA A 52 -4.37 7.13 -16.11
N ILE A 53 -4.75 7.07 -14.82
CA ILE A 53 -5.82 6.19 -14.31
C ILE A 53 -7.03 7.08 -13.99
N VAL A 54 -8.22 6.64 -14.36
CA VAL A 54 -9.47 7.33 -14.03
C VAL A 54 -10.05 6.71 -12.76
N PRO A 55 -10.24 7.50 -11.68
CA PRO A 55 -10.92 7.03 -10.47
C PRO A 55 -12.37 6.63 -10.77
N THR A 56 -12.84 5.53 -10.18
CA THR A 56 -14.24 5.08 -10.33
C THR A 56 -15.17 5.82 -9.37
N THR A 57 -14.62 6.36 -8.27
CA THR A 57 -15.34 7.11 -7.25
C THR A 57 -14.51 8.26 -6.70
N ASP A 58 -15.15 9.26 -6.09
CA ASP A 58 -14.50 10.31 -5.31
C ASP A 58 -14.66 10.06 -3.80
N PHE A 59 -13.90 10.80 -2.97
CA PHE A 59 -13.94 10.63 -1.51
C PHE A 59 -15.32 10.86 -0.91
N ALA A 60 -16.11 11.78 -1.47
CA ALA A 60 -17.43 12.12 -0.95
C ALA A 60 -18.47 11.04 -1.23
N SER A 61 -18.35 10.30 -2.33
CA SER A 61 -19.28 9.28 -2.79
C SER A 61 -18.76 7.84 -2.64
N ALA A 62 -17.50 7.68 -2.19
CA ALA A 62 -16.89 6.35 -2.03
C ALA A 62 -17.66 5.51 -1.02
N PRO A 63 -18.10 4.30 -1.40
CA PRO A 63 -18.72 3.39 -0.46
C PRO A 63 -17.70 2.86 0.56
N GLN A 64 -18.20 2.35 1.70
CA GLN A 64 -17.36 1.70 2.70
C GLN A 64 -16.68 0.46 2.10
N ALA A 65 -15.36 0.38 2.22
CA ALA A 65 -14.58 -0.77 1.81
C ALA A 65 -14.62 -1.91 2.83
N ASP A 66 -14.63 -3.16 2.35
CA ASP A 66 -14.26 -4.34 3.14
C ASP A 66 -12.74 -4.46 3.23
N VAL A 67 -12.05 -4.11 2.15
CA VAL A 67 -10.59 -4.09 2.06
C VAL A 67 -10.14 -2.73 1.51
N LEU A 68 -9.49 -1.95 2.36
CA LEU A 68 -8.84 -0.70 1.95
C LEU A 68 -7.43 -1.02 1.48
N MET A 69 -7.03 -0.55 0.30
CA MET A 69 -5.69 -0.70 -0.25
C MET A 69 -5.04 0.64 -0.56
N ILE A 70 -3.86 0.88 0.01
CA ILE A 70 -3.04 2.05 -0.27
C ILE A 70 -1.83 1.64 -1.10
N PRO A 71 -1.77 2.02 -2.38
CA PRO A 71 -0.61 1.78 -3.25
C PRO A 71 0.53 2.74 -2.90
N GLY A 72 1.73 2.43 -3.41
CA GLY A 72 2.89 3.31 -3.28
C GLY A 72 3.08 4.26 -4.45
N GLY A 73 4.23 4.87 -4.46
CA GLY A 73 4.64 5.89 -5.42
C GLY A 73 5.28 7.08 -4.72
N GLN A 74 5.93 7.94 -5.49
CA GLN A 74 6.53 9.16 -4.91
C GLN A 74 5.44 10.12 -4.39
N GLY A 75 4.26 10.14 -5.02
CA GLY A 75 3.13 10.97 -4.59
C GLY A 75 2.61 10.68 -3.18
N VAL A 76 2.90 9.51 -2.59
CA VAL A 76 2.56 9.21 -1.18
C VAL A 76 3.12 10.27 -0.24
N PHE A 77 4.35 10.74 -0.50
CA PHE A 77 5.03 11.67 0.40
C PHE A 77 4.42 13.08 0.38
N ASP A 78 3.72 13.44 -0.70
CA ASP A 78 2.95 14.68 -0.79
C ASP A 78 1.63 14.60 0.02
N LEU A 79 1.18 13.38 0.35
CA LEU A 79 -0.07 13.11 1.06
C LEU A 79 0.09 12.91 2.58
N LEU A 80 1.32 12.78 3.08
CA LEU A 80 1.54 12.50 4.50
C LEU A 80 1.07 13.61 5.45
N GLU A 81 0.89 14.83 4.91
CA GLU A 81 0.39 16.01 5.62
C GLU A 81 -0.95 16.51 5.03
N ASP A 82 -1.55 15.78 4.07
CA ASP A 82 -2.83 16.15 3.44
C ASP A 82 -4.01 15.69 4.31
N ALA A 83 -4.61 16.64 5.01
CA ALA A 83 -5.64 16.38 6.00
C ALA A 83 -6.88 15.67 5.42
N GLU A 84 -7.28 15.98 4.18
CA GLU A 84 -8.42 15.39 3.51
C GLU A 84 -8.17 13.90 3.21
N THR A 85 -7.02 13.59 2.63
CA THR A 85 -6.63 12.20 2.34
C THR A 85 -6.46 11.38 3.61
N LEU A 86 -5.82 11.92 4.65
CA LEU A 86 -5.65 11.23 5.93
C LEU A 86 -6.99 10.98 6.62
N ALA A 87 -7.92 11.94 6.56
CA ALA A 87 -9.28 11.76 7.11
C ALA A 87 -10.04 10.67 6.36
N PHE A 88 -9.99 10.65 5.02
CA PHE A 88 -10.60 9.62 4.21
C PHE A 88 -10.03 8.22 4.51
N VAL A 89 -8.70 8.10 4.60
CA VAL A 89 -8.02 6.83 4.93
C VAL A 89 -8.47 6.32 6.30
N ARG A 90 -8.51 7.19 7.33
CA ARG A 90 -8.98 6.81 8.68
C ARG A 90 -10.45 6.39 8.67
N GLN A 91 -11.31 7.12 7.96
CA GLN A 91 -12.73 6.81 7.85
C GLN A 91 -12.94 5.43 7.21
N GLN A 92 -12.29 5.15 6.09
CA GLN A 92 -12.40 3.85 5.42
C GLN A 92 -11.82 2.72 6.28
N ALA A 93 -10.67 2.94 6.91
CA ALA A 93 -10.03 1.96 7.77
C ALA A 93 -10.89 1.57 8.98
N ALA A 94 -11.67 2.49 9.54
CA ALA A 94 -12.52 2.24 10.71
C ALA A 94 -13.60 1.19 10.47
N GLY A 95 -14.11 1.08 9.23
CA GLY A 95 -15.11 0.09 8.85
C GLY A 95 -14.55 -1.08 8.02
N ALA A 96 -13.30 -1.04 7.61
CA ALA A 96 -12.71 -2.07 6.78
C ALA A 96 -12.36 -3.33 7.59
N ARG A 97 -12.66 -4.50 7.02
CA ARG A 97 -12.22 -5.80 7.54
C ARG A 97 -10.70 -5.95 7.49
N TYR A 98 -10.08 -5.44 6.39
CA TYR A 98 -8.63 -5.40 6.23
C TYR A 98 -8.18 -4.01 5.76
N VAL A 99 -7.09 -3.54 6.37
CA VAL A 99 -6.39 -2.31 6.00
C VAL A 99 -5.05 -2.69 5.39
N THR A 100 -4.84 -2.33 4.15
CA THR A 100 -3.71 -2.90 3.41
C THR A 100 -2.91 -1.85 2.66
N SER A 101 -1.63 -2.15 2.38
CA SER A 101 -0.78 -1.30 1.56
C SER A 101 0.25 -2.09 0.76
N VAL A 102 0.74 -1.50 -0.31
CA VAL A 102 1.87 -2.01 -1.10
C VAL A 102 2.92 -0.91 -1.18
N CYS A 103 4.21 -1.31 -1.21
CA CYS A 103 5.32 -0.38 -1.43
C CYS A 103 5.32 0.78 -0.41
N THR A 104 5.52 2.02 -0.85
CA THR A 104 5.50 3.21 0.02
C THR A 104 4.11 3.59 0.53
N GLY A 105 3.03 2.92 0.12
CA GLY A 105 1.69 3.11 0.68
C GLY A 105 1.60 2.93 2.19
N ALA A 106 2.49 2.11 2.77
CA ALA A 106 2.60 1.94 4.21
C ALA A 106 2.87 3.27 4.96
N PHE A 107 3.53 4.24 4.34
CA PHE A 107 3.77 5.55 4.96
C PHE A 107 2.48 6.34 5.15
N LEU A 108 1.53 6.24 4.22
CA LEU A 108 0.24 6.91 4.38
C LEU A 108 -0.60 6.25 5.49
N LEU A 109 -0.57 4.91 5.60
CA LEU A 109 -1.15 4.21 6.74
C LEU A 109 -0.50 4.64 8.06
N GLY A 110 0.84 4.79 8.06
CA GLY A 110 1.58 5.27 9.24
C GLY A 110 1.21 6.70 9.63
N ALA A 111 1.15 7.64 8.68
CA ALA A 111 0.74 9.02 8.92
C ALA A 111 -0.73 9.12 9.39
N ALA A 112 -1.58 8.18 8.98
CA ALA A 112 -2.94 8.04 9.49
C ALA A 112 -3.03 7.44 10.91
N GLY A 113 -1.90 6.99 11.51
CA GLY A 113 -1.84 6.37 12.84
C GLY A 113 -2.18 4.87 12.85
N LEU A 114 -2.38 4.25 11.70
CA LEU A 114 -2.86 2.87 11.56
C LEU A 114 -1.75 1.81 11.73
N LEU A 115 -0.49 2.23 11.80
CA LEU A 115 0.66 1.33 11.97
C LEU A 115 1.32 1.41 13.35
N VAL A 116 0.81 2.23 14.27
CA VAL A 116 1.37 2.34 15.62
C VAL A 116 1.32 0.99 16.33
N GLY A 117 2.49 0.49 16.77
CA GLY A 117 2.65 -0.81 17.43
C GLY A 117 2.47 -2.02 16.50
N LYS A 118 2.34 -1.83 15.19
CA LYS A 118 2.19 -2.91 14.20
C LYS A 118 3.51 -3.27 13.55
N ARG A 119 3.70 -4.55 13.23
CA ARG A 119 4.72 -4.98 12.27
C ARG A 119 4.25 -4.61 10.86
N ALA A 120 5.16 -4.04 10.06
CA ALA A 120 4.83 -3.65 8.70
C ALA A 120 6.07 -3.71 7.78
N THR A 121 5.82 -3.95 6.50
CA THR A 121 6.82 -3.83 5.45
C THR A 121 6.49 -2.70 4.48
N THR A 122 7.46 -2.31 3.70
CA THR A 122 7.37 -1.30 2.62
C THR A 122 8.44 -1.61 1.57
N HIS A 123 8.59 -0.73 0.59
CA HIS A 123 9.71 -0.83 -0.36
C HIS A 123 11.05 -0.74 0.38
N TRP A 124 12.00 -1.64 0.06
CA TRP A 124 13.28 -1.79 0.73
C TRP A 124 14.06 -0.46 0.90
N ASN A 125 13.98 0.45 -0.07
CA ASN A 125 14.71 1.72 -0.05
C ASN A 125 14.19 2.76 0.96
N SER A 126 13.14 2.44 1.70
CA SER A 126 12.57 3.31 2.74
C SER A 126 12.21 2.55 4.01
N HIS A 127 12.55 1.27 4.06
CA HIS A 127 12.12 0.35 5.11
C HIS A 127 12.40 0.87 6.53
N ALA A 128 13.60 1.41 6.78
CA ALA A 128 13.98 1.95 8.09
C ALA A 128 13.12 3.14 8.55
N LEU A 129 12.54 3.91 7.61
CA LEU A 129 11.74 5.09 7.94
C LEU A 129 10.37 4.75 8.54
N LEU A 130 9.87 3.52 8.41
CA LEU A 130 8.62 3.09 9.02
C LEU A 130 8.62 3.23 10.55
N ALA A 131 9.77 3.04 11.18
CA ALA A 131 9.91 3.19 12.63
C ALA A 131 9.56 4.59 13.13
N LEU A 132 9.76 5.63 12.32
CA LEU A 132 9.41 7.02 12.66
C LEU A 132 7.89 7.21 12.84
N LEU A 133 7.07 6.36 12.23
CA LEU A 133 5.60 6.37 12.30
C LEU A 133 5.05 5.33 13.30
N GLY A 134 5.88 4.83 14.20
CA GLY A 134 5.48 3.91 15.27
C GLY A 134 5.33 2.45 14.85
N ALA A 135 5.67 2.09 13.61
CA ALA A 135 5.67 0.70 13.16
C ALA A 135 6.95 -0.03 13.57
N THR A 136 6.89 -1.35 13.68
CA THR A 136 8.06 -2.23 13.74
C THR A 136 8.36 -2.72 12.33
N PRO A 137 9.46 -2.25 11.68
CA PRO A 137 9.81 -2.68 10.33
C PRO A 137 10.11 -4.18 10.27
N ASP A 138 9.52 -4.88 9.29
CA ASP A 138 9.74 -6.29 9.02
C ASP A 138 10.10 -6.48 7.54
N SER A 139 11.21 -7.17 7.26
CA SER A 139 11.75 -7.32 5.90
C SER A 139 11.05 -8.42 5.08
N ALA A 140 10.04 -9.09 5.60
CA ALA A 140 9.26 -10.05 4.84
C ALA A 140 8.57 -9.38 3.64
N ARG A 141 8.45 -10.12 2.55
CA ARG A 141 7.86 -9.63 1.30
C ARG A 141 6.38 -9.22 1.45
N VAL A 142 5.65 -9.94 2.33
CA VAL A 142 4.31 -9.59 2.80
C VAL A 142 4.27 -9.78 4.31
N VAL A 143 3.77 -8.81 5.04
CA VAL A 143 3.63 -8.82 6.50
C VAL A 143 2.18 -8.67 6.87
N ARG A 144 1.68 -9.56 7.71
CA ARG A 144 0.37 -9.46 8.35
C ARG A 144 0.52 -9.24 9.85
N ASP A 145 -0.21 -8.29 10.38
CA ASP A 145 -0.36 -8.04 11.81
C ASP A 145 -1.82 -7.69 12.13
N GLY A 146 -2.55 -8.70 12.61
CA GLY A 146 -3.99 -8.59 12.81
C GLY A 146 -4.73 -8.39 11.49
N ASN A 147 -5.45 -7.29 11.37
CA ASN A 147 -6.16 -6.90 10.15
C ASN A 147 -5.35 -5.99 9.21
N VAL A 148 -4.10 -5.68 9.56
CA VAL A 148 -3.19 -4.91 8.70
C VAL A 148 -2.34 -5.88 7.88
N ILE A 149 -2.32 -5.70 6.55
CA ILE A 149 -1.49 -6.48 5.63
C ILE A 149 -0.70 -5.52 4.76
N THR A 150 0.62 -5.60 4.79
CA THR A 150 1.52 -4.73 4.02
C THR A 150 2.40 -5.54 3.08
N GLY A 151 2.56 -5.08 1.86
CA GLY A 151 3.44 -5.67 0.84
C GLY A 151 4.67 -4.82 0.58
N GLY A 152 5.76 -5.46 0.21
CA GLY A 152 7.02 -4.82 -0.19
C GLY A 152 6.91 -4.02 -1.49
N GLY A 153 8.04 -3.81 -2.19
CA GLY A 153 8.09 -2.97 -3.39
C GLY A 153 7.40 -3.58 -4.61
N VAL A 154 6.76 -2.76 -5.34
CA VAL A 154 6.10 -2.89 -6.66
C VAL A 154 5.58 -4.30 -6.99
N THR A 155 6.45 -5.20 -7.47
CA THR A 155 6.06 -6.57 -7.86
C THR A 155 5.61 -7.44 -6.70
N ALA A 156 5.94 -7.08 -5.46
CA ALA A 156 5.39 -7.74 -4.26
C ALA A 156 3.86 -7.57 -4.16
N GLY A 157 3.30 -6.60 -4.88
CA GLY A 157 1.86 -6.39 -4.97
C GLY A 157 1.07 -7.61 -5.46
N LEU A 158 1.66 -8.48 -6.29
CA LEU A 158 1.00 -9.70 -6.76
C LEU A 158 0.99 -10.79 -5.67
N ASP A 159 2.11 -11.02 -4.99
CA ASP A 159 2.18 -11.95 -3.85
C ASP A 159 1.31 -11.46 -2.69
N PHE A 160 1.30 -10.15 -2.45
CA PHE A 160 0.44 -9.49 -1.49
C PHE A 160 -1.05 -9.72 -1.84
N ALA A 161 -1.44 -9.55 -3.10
CA ALA A 161 -2.82 -9.75 -3.53
C ALA A 161 -3.29 -11.19 -3.30
N LEU A 162 -2.46 -12.20 -3.58
CA LEU A 162 -2.76 -13.60 -3.28
C LEU A 162 -2.92 -13.83 -1.77
N THR A 163 -2.06 -13.20 -0.95
CA THR A 163 -2.17 -13.28 0.51
C THR A 163 -3.49 -12.67 0.99
N VAL A 164 -3.86 -11.48 0.49
CA VAL A 164 -5.13 -10.82 0.85
C VAL A 164 -6.33 -11.65 0.40
N LEU A 165 -6.30 -12.23 -0.80
CA LEU A 165 -7.38 -13.11 -1.28
C LEU A 165 -7.54 -14.35 -0.40
N ALA A 166 -6.44 -14.95 0.05
CA ALA A 166 -6.48 -16.10 0.96
C ALA A 166 -7.11 -15.74 2.32
N GLU A 167 -6.87 -14.52 2.82
CA GLU A 167 -7.44 -14.02 4.08
C GLU A 167 -8.91 -13.59 3.95
N VAL A 168 -9.27 -13.00 2.83
CA VAL A 168 -10.64 -12.51 2.59
C VAL A 168 -11.60 -13.65 2.27
N PHE A 169 -11.14 -14.59 1.46
CA PHE A 169 -11.90 -15.76 1.02
C PHE A 169 -11.33 -17.04 1.63
N ASP A 170 -10.42 -17.69 0.92
CA ASP A 170 -9.68 -18.87 1.34
C ASP A 170 -8.47 -19.15 0.41
N GLU A 171 -7.57 -20.05 0.82
CA GLU A 171 -6.43 -20.46 0.01
C GLU A 171 -6.81 -21.09 -1.34
N LYS A 172 -7.94 -21.79 -1.42
CA LYS A 172 -8.40 -22.41 -2.66
C LYS A 172 -8.71 -21.35 -3.71
N THR A 173 -9.40 -20.29 -3.30
CA THR A 173 -9.69 -19.12 -4.15
C THR A 173 -8.41 -18.43 -4.61
N ALA A 174 -7.46 -18.16 -3.68
CA ALA A 174 -6.19 -17.55 -4.03
C ALA A 174 -5.38 -18.40 -5.04
N ARG A 175 -5.30 -19.71 -4.84
CA ARG A 175 -4.64 -20.64 -5.77
C ARG A 175 -5.33 -20.69 -7.14
N ALA A 176 -6.65 -20.62 -7.19
CA ALA A 176 -7.38 -20.57 -8.45
C ALA A 176 -7.07 -19.27 -9.23
N VAL A 177 -6.98 -18.14 -8.54
CA VAL A 177 -6.58 -16.86 -9.14
C VAL A 177 -5.14 -16.92 -9.63
N GLN A 178 -4.21 -17.45 -8.82
CA GLN A 178 -2.80 -17.64 -9.21
C GLN A 178 -2.69 -18.45 -10.52
N LEU A 179 -3.37 -19.59 -10.57
CA LEU A 179 -3.38 -20.44 -11.77
C LEU A 179 -4.03 -19.74 -12.96
N GLY A 180 -5.16 -19.05 -12.74
CA GLY A 180 -5.91 -18.37 -13.80
C GLY A 180 -5.13 -17.25 -14.48
N TYR A 181 -4.22 -16.60 -13.76
CA TYR A 181 -3.33 -15.57 -14.29
C TYR A 181 -1.93 -16.08 -14.63
N GLU A 182 -1.70 -17.41 -14.55
CA GLU A 182 -0.38 -18.01 -14.82
C GLU A 182 0.75 -17.31 -14.04
N TYR A 183 0.45 -16.95 -12.77
CA TYR A 183 1.45 -16.29 -11.92
C TYR A 183 2.47 -17.31 -11.42
N ASP A 184 3.47 -17.57 -12.27
CA ASP A 184 4.60 -18.50 -12.06
C ASP A 184 5.92 -17.76 -12.33
N PRO A 185 6.35 -16.83 -11.44
CA PRO A 185 7.46 -15.93 -11.72
C PRO A 185 8.80 -16.65 -11.80
N ALA A 186 9.51 -16.45 -12.91
CA ALA A 186 10.83 -16.98 -13.19
C ALA A 186 11.79 -15.85 -13.62
N PRO A 187 12.23 -14.98 -12.71
CA PRO A 187 13.09 -13.85 -13.06
C PRO A 187 14.44 -14.34 -13.59
N ARG A 188 14.93 -13.67 -14.63
CA ARG A 188 16.21 -14.03 -15.29
C ARG A 188 17.42 -13.81 -14.38
N PHE A 189 17.34 -12.85 -13.44
CA PHE A 189 18.45 -12.44 -12.58
C PHE A 189 18.05 -12.56 -11.11
N ASP A 190 19.02 -12.88 -10.24
CA ASP A 190 18.83 -12.91 -8.78
C ASP A 190 19.32 -11.60 -8.13
N ALA A 191 18.82 -10.46 -8.62
CA ALA A 191 19.17 -9.11 -8.18
C ALA A 191 17.97 -8.30 -7.65
N GLY A 192 16.83 -8.93 -7.45
CA GLY A 192 15.56 -8.25 -7.15
C GLY A 192 15.39 -7.71 -5.71
N HIS A 193 16.38 -7.88 -4.83
CA HIS A 193 16.37 -7.38 -3.46
C HIS A 193 17.82 -7.14 -2.98
N PRO A 194 18.10 -6.14 -2.10
CA PRO A 194 19.44 -5.86 -1.59
C PRO A 194 20.21 -7.06 -1.00
N SER A 195 19.48 -8.04 -0.45
CA SER A 195 20.10 -9.25 0.12
C SER A 195 20.45 -10.34 -0.91
N ARG A 196 20.13 -10.12 -2.20
CA ARG A 196 20.41 -11.11 -3.23
C ARG A 196 21.86 -11.07 -3.68
N PRO A 197 22.46 -12.22 -4.06
CA PRO A 197 23.89 -12.29 -4.42
C PRO A 197 24.27 -11.39 -5.60
N GLU A 198 23.35 -11.20 -6.57
CA GLU A 198 23.61 -10.39 -7.78
C GLU A 198 23.21 -8.92 -7.59
N ALA A 199 22.74 -8.49 -6.40
CA ALA A 199 22.38 -7.11 -6.15
C ALA A 199 23.65 -6.24 -6.08
N ASP A 200 23.69 -5.17 -6.88
CA ASP A 200 24.76 -4.17 -6.85
C ASP A 200 24.68 -3.34 -5.56
N GLN A 201 25.60 -3.58 -4.63
CA GLN A 201 25.61 -2.93 -3.32
C GLN A 201 25.90 -1.42 -3.44
N GLY A 202 26.69 -0.98 -4.42
CA GLY A 202 26.91 0.45 -4.69
C GLY A 202 25.62 1.14 -5.12
N GLN A 203 24.81 0.50 -5.97
CA GLN A 203 23.49 1.01 -6.35
C GLN A 203 22.52 1.01 -5.16
N VAL A 204 22.58 0.01 -4.28
CA VAL A 204 21.78 -0.05 -3.05
C VAL A 204 22.09 1.14 -2.14
N GLU A 205 23.36 1.37 -1.82
CA GLU A 205 23.82 2.47 -0.97
C GLU A 205 23.45 3.84 -1.56
N HIS A 206 23.68 4.04 -2.84
CA HIS A 206 23.31 5.26 -3.56
C HIS A 206 21.79 5.53 -3.49
N THR A 207 20.99 4.50 -3.72
CA THR A 207 19.52 4.61 -3.66
C THR A 207 19.05 4.93 -2.26
N LEU A 208 19.59 4.28 -1.23
CA LEU A 208 19.25 4.56 0.17
C LEU A 208 19.58 6.01 0.55
N ALA A 209 20.75 6.51 0.16
CA ALA A 209 21.16 7.88 0.44
C ALA A 209 20.22 8.91 -0.21
N ILE A 210 19.93 8.78 -1.50
CA ILE A 210 19.05 9.72 -2.22
C ILE A 210 17.62 9.65 -1.69
N ARG A 211 17.06 8.45 -1.54
CA ARG A 211 15.68 8.29 -1.09
C ARG A 211 15.51 8.67 0.38
N GLY A 212 16.50 8.38 1.22
CA GLY A 212 16.54 8.82 2.61
C GLY A 212 16.51 10.35 2.71
N ALA A 213 17.43 11.02 2.03
CA ALA A 213 17.51 12.48 2.04
C ALA A 213 16.21 13.16 1.55
N LEU A 214 15.54 12.56 0.56
CA LEU A 214 14.28 13.09 0.01
C LEU A 214 13.08 12.85 0.93
N ARG A 215 12.98 11.66 1.55
CA ARG A 215 11.76 11.18 2.23
C ARG A 215 11.77 11.40 3.73
N GLU A 216 12.92 11.26 4.38
CA GLU A 216 13.01 11.35 5.84
C GLU A 216 12.47 12.69 6.41
N PRO A 217 12.76 13.88 5.84
CA PRO A 217 12.23 15.13 6.38
C PRO A 217 10.70 15.18 6.42
N VAL A 218 10.01 14.73 5.37
CA VAL A 218 8.54 14.73 5.34
C VAL A 218 7.96 13.66 6.26
N VAL A 219 8.57 12.48 6.35
CA VAL A 219 8.15 11.42 7.29
C VAL A 219 8.28 11.90 8.74
N ARG A 220 9.37 12.61 9.08
CA ARG A 220 9.53 13.21 10.42
C ARG A 220 8.47 14.25 10.75
N ARG A 221 8.07 15.10 9.79
CA ARG A 221 6.99 16.06 10.03
C ARG A 221 5.65 15.35 10.25
N ALA A 222 5.33 14.34 9.43
CA ALA A 222 4.14 13.52 9.61
C ALA A 222 4.11 12.81 10.97
N ALA A 223 5.26 12.29 11.43
CA ALA A 223 5.40 11.68 12.75
C ALA A 223 5.16 12.69 13.90
N ALA A 224 5.68 13.90 13.77
CA ALA A 224 5.45 14.97 14.75
C ALA A 224 3.97 15.39 14.81
N ALA A 225 3.30 15.48 13.65
CA ALA A 225 1.87 15.76 13.57
C ALA A 225 1.02 14.64 14.23
N LEU A 226 1.38 13.38 14.01
CA LEU A 226 0.72 12.23 14.63
C LEU A 226 0.84 12.27 16.17
N ALA A 227 2.03 12.51 16.70
CA ALA A 227 2.25 12.63 18.14
C ALA A 227 1.46 13.78 18.78
N GLY A 228 1.26 14.89 18.05
CA GLY A 228 0.43 16.02 18.49
C GLY A 228 -1.06 15.67 18.57
N LEU A 229 -1.56 14.82 17.70
CA LEU A 229 -2.95 14.33 17.73
C LEU A 229 -3.20 13.45 18.97
N ASP A 230 -2.28 12.53 19.30
CA ASP A 230 -2.40 11.66 20.46
C ASP A 230 -2.43 12.47 21.77
N ALA A 231 -1.61 13.51 21.89
CA ALA A 231 -1.59 14.39 23.05
C ALA A 231 -2.92 15.17 23.24
N SER A 232 -3.58 15.55 22.14
CA SER A 232 -4.84 16.30 22.16
C SER A 232 -6.07 15.44 22.49
N THR A 233 -6.01 14.13 22.27
CA THR A 233 -7.09 13.19 22.58
C THR A 233 -7.01 12.59 23.98
N ALA A 234 -5.86 12.76 24.67
CA ALA A 234 -5.60 12.30 26.04
C ALA A 234 -5.90 13.35 27.12
N SER A 235 -6.26 14.57 26.73
CA SER A 235 -6.62 15.70 27.61
C SER A 235 -8.14 15.91 27.64
#